data_3711cb1a45d81dd9d0e14999480682fb
#
_entry.id   3711cb1a45d81dd9d0e14999480682fb
#
_cell.length_a   1.000
_cell.length_b   1.000
_cell.length_c   1.000
_cell.angle_alpha   90.00
_cell.angle_beta   90.00
_cell.angle_gamma   90.00
#
_symmetry.space_group_name_H-M   'P 1'
#
loop_
_entity.id
_entity.type
_entity.pdbx_description
1 polymer ?
#
loop_
_entity_poly.entity_id
_entity_poly.type
_entity_poly.pdbx_seq_one_letter_code
_entity_poly.pdbx_strand_id
1 'polypeptide(L)'
;FWHRWHISLSTWLRDYLYISLGGNRKGKIRTYINLFLTMLLGGLWHGASWNFVIWGGFHGVALAAHKFWRNLLGKPKTAVSYGIRKVFAVMLTFHFVCFCWIFFRNSTFEASVTMIRQVFTAFHPEVLGQLIEGYWKVFVLMGIGYLLHFAPDDWQDACCRGVVRLPLLGKALLLVALIYLVIQIKSSDIQPFIY
;
A
#
# COMPACT_ATOMS: atom_id res chain seq x y z
N PHE A 1 6.28 4.04 4.33
CA PHE A 1 5.18 3.25 3.80
C PHE A 1 4.66 2.28 4.85
N TRP A 2 5.37 1.25 5.24
CA TRP A 2 4.94 0.16 6.15
C TRP A 2 4.49 0.62 7.57
N HIS A 3 4.85 1.81 8.02
CA HIS A 3 4.33 2.41 9.27
C HIS A 3 2.92 2.99 9.15
N ARG A 4 2.37 3.09 7.93
CA ARG A 4 1.06 3.69 7.63
C ARG A 4 0.16 2.82 6.77
N TRP A 5 0.71 1.80 6.15
CA TRP A 5 -0.01 0.85 5.30
C TRP A 5 0.11 -0.54 5.89
N HIS A 6 -1.02 -1.22 6.02
CA HIS A 6 -1.11 -2.57 6.56
C HIS A 6 -0.34 -2.75 7.88
N ILE A 7 -0.61 -1.87 8.84
CA ILE A 7 0.13 -1.74 10.10
C ILE A 7 0.12 -3.05 10.90
N SER A 8 -1.02 -3.75 10.94
CA SER A 8 -1.17 -5.04 11.63
C SER A 8 -0.21 -6.11 11.05
N LEU A 9 -0.17 -6.26 9.72
CA LEU A 9 0.77 -7.19 9.07
C LEU A 9 2.22 -6.79 9.31
N SER A 10 2.54 -5.50 9.18
CA SER A 10 3.91 -5.00 9.41
C SER A 10 4.38 -5.27 10.84
N THR A 11 3.49 -5.10 11.82
CA THR A 11 3.76 -5.39 13.23
C THR A 11 3.95 -6.89 13.44
N TRP A 12 3.07 -7.71 12.87
CA TRP A 12 3.17 -9.16 12.94
C TRP A 12 4.47 -9.68 12.34
N LEU A 13 4.82 -9.25 11.12
CA LEU A 13 6.10 -9.63 10.46
C LEU A 13 7.31 -9.19 11.28
N ARG A 14 7.25 -8.03 11.92
CA ARG A 14 8.31 -7.56 12.81
C ARG A 14 8.43 -8.47 14.04
N ASP A 15 7.34 -8.71 14.74
CA ASP A 15 7.36 -9.33 16.06
C ASP A 15 7.59 -10.84 15.96
N TYR A 16 6.95 -11.51 15.02
CA TYR A 16 7.03 -12.96 14.89
C TYR A 16 8.12 -13.45 13.93
N LEU A 17 8.53 -12.67 12.95
CA LEU A 17 9.51 -13.10 11.95
C LEU A 17 10.84 -12.38 12.10
N TYR A 18 10.85 -11.05 12.04
CA TYR A 18 12.10 -10.30 12.08
C TYR A 18 12.85 -10.46 13.41
N ILE A 19 12.15 -10.40 14.54
CA ILE A 19 12.74 -10.57 15.87
C ILE A 19 13.24 -12.01 16.05
N SER A 20 12.48 -13.01 15.60
CA SER A 20 12.87 -14.43 15.67
C SER A 20 14.11 -14.77 14.82
N LEU A 21 14.31 -14.08 13.68
CA LEU A 21 15.54 -14.17 12.88
C LEU A 21 16.77 -13.52 13.55
N GLY A 22 16.56 -12.86 14.68
CA GLY A 22 17.60 -12.17 15.46
C GLY A 22 17.54 -10.64 15.38
N GLY A 23 16.63 -10.08 14.60
CA GLY A 23 16.40 -8.63 14.50
C GLY A 23 17.69 -7.83 14.23
N ASN A 24 17.95 -6.83 15.06
CA ASN A 24 19.16 -5.99 15.00
C ASN A 24 20.32 -6.52 15.86
N ARG A 25 20.13 -7.63 16.57
CA ARG A 25 21.05 -8.07 17.65
C ARG A 25 22.33 -8.74 17.15
N LYS A 26 22.32 -9.28 15.93
CA LYS A 26 23.42 -10.09 15.36
C LYS A 26 24.30 -9.31 14.37
N GLY A 27 24.49 -8.00 14.58
CA GLY A 27 25.34 -7.14 13.75
C GLY A 27 24.65 -6.56 12.52
N LYS A 28 25.35 -5.63 11.83
CA LYS A 28 24.78 -4.82 10.73
C LYS A 28 24.38 -5.68 9.50
N ILE A 29 25.29 -6.55 9.05
CA ILE A 29 25.06 -7.40 7.86
C ILE A 29 23.85 -8.32 8.10
N ARG A 30 23.81 -8.98 9.25
CA ARG A 30 22.70 -9.87 9.60
C ARG A 30 21.37 -9.11 9.69
N THR A 31 21.39 -7.88 10.14
CA THR A 31 20.20 -7.00 10.16
C THR A 31 19.64 -6.79 8.75
N TYR A 32 20.48 -6.52 7.75
CA TYR A 32 20.03 -6.35 6.36
C TYR A 32 19.46 -7.65 5.78
N ILE A 33 20.12 -8.78 6.06
CA ILE A 33 19.62 -10.11 5.66
C ILE A 33 18.26 -10.38 6.32
N ASN A 34 18.10 -10.10 7.61
CA ASN A 34 16.85 -10.32 8.32
C ASN A 34 15.71 -9.45 7.76
N LEU A 35 15.99 -8.19 7.42
CA LEU A 35 15.01 -7.31 6.76
C LEU A 35 14.58 -7.89 5.40
N PHE A 36 15.55 -8.29 4.58
CA PHE A 36 15.28 -8.88 3.28
C PHE A 36 14.45 -10.16 3.39
N LEU A 37 14.88 -11.10 4.23
CA LEU A 37 14.18 -12.37 4.45
C LEU A 37 12.77 -12.17 5.00
N THR A 38 12.58 -11.21 5.91
CA THR A 38 11.25 -10.90 6.45
C THR A 38 10.28 -10.48 5.35
N MET A 39 10.72 -9.62 4.44
CA MET A 39 9.87 -9.16 3.33
C MET A 39 9.68 -10.23 2.26
N LEU A 40 10.72 -11.03 1.99
CA LEU A 40 10.65 -12.14 1.05
C LEU A 40 9.64 -13.20 1.50
N LEU A 41 9.68 -13.58 2.78
CA LEU A 41 8.75 -14.53 3.38
C LEU A 41 7.34 -13.93 3.50
N GLY A 42 7.24 -12.61 3.78
CA GLY A 42 5.98 -11.88 3.71
C GLY A 42 5.36 -11.90 2.31
N GLY A 43 6.18 -11.84 1.26
CA GLY A 43 5.72 -12.02 -0.12
C GLY A 43 5.20 -13.44 -0.38
N LEU A 44 5.94 -14.46 0.03
CA LEU A 44 5.52 -15.87 -0.10
C LEU A 44 4.23 -16.18 0.66
N TRP A 45 3.97 -15.48 1.75
CA TRP A 45 2.72 -15.60 2.50
C TRP A 45 1.49 -15.22 1.66
N HIS A 46 1.63 -14.30 0.70
CA HIS A 46 0.54 -13.92 -0.21
C HIS A 46 0.22 -14.96 -1.28
N GLY A 47 1.10 -15.92 -1.51
CA GLY A 47 0.85 -17.02 -2.43
C GLY A 47 2.13 -17.60 -3.05
N ALA A 48 2.01 -18.81 -3.60
CA ALA A 48 3.10 -19.55 -4.24
C ALA A 48 3.33 -19.10 -5.69
N SER A 49 3.63 -17.80 -5.88
CA SER A 49 3.94 -17.23 -7.19
C SER A 49 5.26 -16.47 -7.16
N TRP A 50 6.02 -16.57 -8.25
CA TRP A 50 7.24 -15.77 -8.45
C TRP A 50 6.99 -14.27 -8.35
N ASN A 51 5.82 -13.80 -8.73
CA ASN A 51 5.44 -12.40 -8.59
C ASN A 51 5.47 -11.92 -7.14
N PHE A 52 4.97 -12.72 -6.21
CA PHE A 52 5.02 -12.39 -4.78
C PHE A 52 6.42 -12.49 -4.19
N VAL A 53 7.24 -13.43 -4.67
CA VAL A 53 8.67 -13.52 -4.29
C VAL A 53 9.41 -12.25 -4.72
N ILE A 54 9.21 -11.82 -5.96
CA ILE A 54 9.83 -10.61 -6.53
C ILE A 54 9.34 -9.36 -5.80
N TRP A 55 8.03 -9.25 -5.55
CA TRP A 55 7.43 -8.18 -4.79
C TRP A 55 8.05 -8.06 -3.38
N GLY A 56 8.12 -9.17 -2.64
CA GLY A 56 8.74 -9.23 -1.32
C GLY A 56 10.23 -8.90 -1.38
N GLY A 57 10.94 -9.42 -2.39
CA GLY A 57 12.35 -9.12 -2.64
C GLY A 57 12.62 -7.63 -2.85
N PHE A 58 11.85 -6.96 -3.70
CA PHE A 58 11.98 -5.51 -3.91
C PHE A 58 11.74 -4.71 -2.62
N HIS A 59 10.71 -5.04 -1.87
CA HIS A 59 10.46 -4.39 -0.58
C HIS A 59 11.59 -4.66 0.43
N GLY A 60 12.12 -5.87 0.46
CA GLY A 60 13.25 -6.25 1.32
C GLY A 60 14.52 -5.47 0.98
N VAL A 61 14.86 -5.37 -0.32
CA VAL A 61 15.99 -4.56 -0.80
C VAL A 61 15.79 -3.09 -0.47
N ALA A 62 14.59 -2.54 -0.72
CA ALA A 62 14.30 -1.13 -0.43
C ALA A 62 14.44 -0.80 1.07
N LEU A 63 13.96 -1.68 1.96
CA LEU A 63 14.13 -1.50 3.41
C LEU A 63 15.60 -1.57 3.82
N ALA A 64 16.37 -2.50 3.29
CA ALA A 64 17.80 -2.63 3.54
C ALA A 64 18.55 -1.39 3.03
N ALA A 65 18.29 -0.95 1.80
CA ALA A 65 18.87 0.25 1.20
C ALA A 65 18.51 1.52 1.99
N HIS A 66 17.25 1.70 2.37
CA HIS A 66 16.82 2.82 3.20
C HIS A 66 17.54 2.86 4.56
N LYS A 67 17.67 1.70 5.21
CA LYS A 67 18.40 1.59 6.48
C LYS A 67 19.88 1.89 6.30
N PHE A 68 20.51 1.37 5.23
CA PHE A 68 21.91 1.67 4.90
C PHE A 68 22.12 3.17 4.68
N TRP A 69 21.27 3.79 3.85
CA TRP A 69 21.32 5.22 3.55
C TRP A 69 21.18 6.10 4.80
N ARG A 70 20.23 5.74 5.66
CA ARG A 70 20.03 6.45 6.93
C ARG A 70 21.20 6.31 7.89
N ASN A 71 21.87 5.16 7.88
CA ASN A 71 23.08 4.97 8.70
C ASN A 71 24.28 5.76 8.16
N LEU A 72 24.37 5.93 6.84
CA LEU A 72 25.44 6.67 6.17
C LEU A 72 25.29 8.18 6.35
N LEU A 73 24.10 8.72 6.10
CA LEU A 73 23.85 10.17 6.11
C LEU A 73 23.42 10.73 7.48
N GLY A 74 23.07 9.88 8.43
CA GLY A 74 22.51 10.29 9.71
C GLY A 74 21.09 10.88 9.61
N LYS A 75 20.58 11.41 10.73
CA LYS A 75 19.28 12.10 10.74
C LYS A 75 19.45 13.54 10.24
N PRO A 76 18.52 14.06 9.42
CA PRO A 76 18.56 15.45 8.98
C PRO A 76 18.48 16.40 10.18
N LYS A 77 19.41 17.39 10.24
CA LYS A 77 19.60 18.27 11.39
C LYS A 77 18.72 19.55 11.38
N THR A 78 18.05 19.86 10.28
CA THR A 78 17.28 21.10 10.13
C THR A 78 15.88 20.91 9.52
N ALA A 79 14.90 21.68 10.02
CA ALA A 79 13.50 21.62 9.59
C ALA A 79 13.28 22.07 8.13
N VAL A 80 14.05 23.03 7.62
CA VAL A 80 13.88 23.60 6.27
C VAL A 80 14.29 22.61 5.17
N SER A 81 15.38 21.86 5.39
CA SER A 81 15.80 20.77 4.48
C SER A 81 14.81 19.60 4.48
N TYR A 82 13.87 19.58 5.43
CA TYR A 82 12.89 18.53 5.61
C TYR A 82 11.77 18.60 4.57
N GLY A 83 11.35 19.81 4.14
CA GLY A 83 10.19 19.97 3.23
C GLY A 83 10.41 19.35 1.85
N ILE A 84 11.41 19.80 1.10
CA ILE A 84 11.70 19.35 -0.27
C ILE A 84 12.13 17.88 -0.28
N ARG A 85 13.01 17.50 0.66
CA ARG A 85 13.44 16.10 0.79
C ARG A 85 12.28 15.16 1.12
N LYS A 86 11.33 15.62 1.93
CA LYS A 86 10.13 14.84 2.27
C LYS A 86 9.26 14.62 1.03
N VAL A 87 9.00 15.68 0.24
CA VAL A 87 8.23 15.55 -1.00
C VAL A 87 8.91 14.58 -1.96
N PHE A 88 10.22 14.72 -2.19
CA PHE A 88 10.96 13.81 -3.05
C PHE A 88 10.92 12.36 -2.53
N ALA A 89 11.11 12.15 -1.22
CA ALA A 89 11.05 10.82 -0.62
C ALA A 89 9.65 10.20 -0.72
N VAL A 90 8.58 11.00 -0.58
CA VAL A 90 7.20 10.54 -0.77
C VAL A 90 6.98 10.14 -2.22
N MET A 91 7.36 10.99 -3.18
CA MET A 91 7.22 10.70 -4.61
C MET A 91 7.99 9.43 -5.00
N LEU A 92 9.25 9.32 -4.57
CA LEU A 92 10.05 8.12 -4.83
C LEU A 92 9.42 6.87 -4.24
N THR A 93 8.96 6.94 -2.98
CA THR A 93 8.31 5.81 -2.32
C THR A 93 7.00 5.44 -3.00
N PHE A 94 6.20 6.42 -3.40
CA PHE A 94 4.95 6.20 -4.12
C PHE A 94 5.18 5.45 -5.44
N HIS A 95 6.07 5.95 -6.29
CA HIS A 95 6.36 5.28 -7.58
C HIS A 95 6.99 3.90 -7.39
N PHE A 96 7.85 3.74 -6.39
CA PHE A 96 8.40 2.44 -6.05
C PHE A 96 7.32 1.44 -5.64
N VAL A 97 6.37 1.85 -4.80
CA VAL A 97 5.25 0.99 -4.38
C VAL A 97 4.34 0.65 -5.57
N CYS A 98 4.02 1.64 -6.42
CA CYS A 98 3.25 1.40 -7.65
C CYS A 98 3.96 0.40 -8.57
N PHE A 99 5.27 0.51 -8.73
CA PHE A 99 6.07 -0.45 -9.49
C PHE A 99 5.99 -1.85 -8.88
N CYS A 100 6.14 -1.98 -7.56
CA CYS A 100 6.01 -3.26 -6.86
C CYS A 100 4.60 -3.86 -7.03
N TRP A 101 3.55 -3.02 -7.05
CA TRP A 101 2.17 -3.47 -7.23
C TRP A 101 1.89 -4.05 -8.63
N ILE A 102 2.70 -3.75 -9.64
CA ILE A 102 2.61 -4.41 -10.95
C ILE A 102 2.78 -5.93 -10.78
N PHE A 103 3.78 -6.35 -10.00
CA PHE A 103 3.99 -7.76 -9.71
C PHE A 103 2.91 -8.34 -8.80
N PHE A 104 2.44 -7.57 -7.83
CA PHE A 104 1.40 -8.02 -6.92
C PHE A 104 0.06 -8.25 -7.62
N ARG A 105 -0.29 -7.40 -8.61
CA ARG A 105 -1.58 -7.41 -9.30
C ARG A 105 -1.68 -8.47 -10.39
N ASN A 106 -0.59 -8.78 -11.06
CA ASN A 106 -0.59 -9.70 -12.20
C ASN A 106 -0.46 -11.17 -11.73
N SER A 107 -1.15 -12.07 -12.42
CA SER A 107 -1.12 -13.50 -12.13
C SER A 107 0.15 -14.19 -12.58
N THR A 108 0.81 -13.68 -13.64
CA THR A 108 2.04 -14.27 -14.20
C THR A 108 3.15 -13.24 -14.29
N PHE A 109 4.40 -13.73 -14.28
CA PHE A 109 5.58 -12.89 -14.41
C PHE A 109 5.62 -12.21 -15.78
N GLU A 110 5.25 -12.94 -16.85
CA GLU A 110 5.20 -12.43 -18.22
C GLU A 110 4.23 -11.25 -18.36
N ALA A 111 3.05 -11.34 -17.70
CA ALA A 111 2.09 -10.23 -17.68
C ALA A 111 2.67 -9.00 -16.98
N SER A 112 3.43 -9.17 -15.90
CA SER A 112 4.10 -8.06 -15.20
C SER A 112 5.15 -7.40 -16.09
N VAL A 113 5.99 -8.18 -16.76
CA VAL A 113 7.02 -7.68 -17.69
C VAL A 113 6.36 -6.96 -18.87
N THR A 114 5.29 -7.53 -19.44
CA THR A 114 4.54 -6.92 -20.53
C THR A 114 3.95 -5.57 -20.12
N MET A 115 3.34 -5.49 -18.93
CA MET A 115 2.81 -4.22 -18.40
C MET A 115 3.91 -3.17 -18.23
N ILE A 116 5.06 -3.56 -17.65
CA ILE A 116 6.21 -2.64 -17.51
C ILE A 116 6.66 -2.15 -18.90
N ARG A 117 6.80 -3.05 -19.87
CA ARG A 117 7.16 -2.68 -21.22
C ARG A 117 6.16 -1.69 -21.82
N GLN A 118 4.85 -1.94 -21.70
CA GLN A 118 3.80 -1.06 -22.20
C GLN A 118 3.85 0.34 -21.59
N VAL A 119 4.14 0.49 -20.31
CA VAL A 119 4.30 1.80 -19.66
C VAL A 119 5.36 2.66 -20.37
N PHE A 120 6.44 2.05 -20.91
CA PHE A 120 7.53 2.77 -21.56
C PHE A 120 7.40 2.85 -23.08
N THR A 121 6.68 1.92 -23.73
CA THR A 121 6.65 1.82 -25.21
C THR A 121 5.30 2.12 -25.82
N ALA A 122 4.22 2.07 -25.06
CA ALA A 122 2.85 2.24 -25.54
C ALA A 122 2.06 3.21 -24.62
N PHE A 123 2.66 4.38 -24.38
CA PHE A 123 1.98 5.43 -23.60
C PHE A 123 1.00 6.19 -24.50
N HIS A 124 -0.28 6.02 -24.25
CA HIS A 124 -1.41 6.59 -24.99
C HIS A 124 -2.20 7.57 -24.11
N PRO A 125 -1.76 8.84 -23.99
CA PRO A 125 -2.45 9.81 -23.14
C PRO A 125 -3.86 10.16 -23.65
N GLU A 126 -4.15 9.93 -24.92
CA GLU A 126 -5.45 10.15 -25.57
C GLU A 126 -6.58 9.28 -24.95
N VAL A 127 -6.25 8.13 -24.35
CA VAL A 127 -7.23 7.27 -23.69
C VAL A 127 -7.61 7.76 -22.29
N LEU A 128 -6.95 8.81 -21.76
CA LEU A 128 -7.20 9.32 -20.42
C LEU A 128 -8.65 9.80 -20.25
N GLY A 129 -9.21 10.45 -21.28
CA GLY A 129 -10.61 10.87 -21.27
C GLY A 129 -11.57 9.69 -21.13
N GLN A 130 -11.37 8.64 -21.91
CA GLN A 130 -12.15 7.41 -21.87
C GLN A 130 -12.00 6.69 -20.51
N LEU A 131 -10.79 6.72 -19.94
CA LEU A 131 -10.53 6.15 -18.62
C LEU A 131 -11.32 6.89 -17.53
N ILE A 132 -11.30 8.23 -17.55
CA ILE A 132 -12.04 9.04 -16.58
C ILE A 132 -13.54 8.81 -16.73
N GLU A 133 -14.05 8.79 -17.96
CA GLU A 133 -15.46 8.56 -18.24
C GLU A 133 -15.89 7.14 -17.82
N GLY A 134 -15.12 6.12 -18.16
CA GLY A 134 -15.41 4.72 -17.80
C GLY A 134 -15.32 4.44 -16.29
N TYR A 135 -14.42 5.13 -15.59
CA TYR A 135 -14.15 4.90 -14.16
C TYR A 135 -14.52 6.08 -13.27
N TRP A 136 -15.42 6.98 -13.71
CA TRP A 136 -15.76 8.19 -12.96
C TRP A 136 -16.21 7.91 -11.51
N LYS A 137 -16.94 6.80 -11.27
CA LYS A 137 -17.36 6.40 -9.93
C LYS A 137 -16.15 6.13 -9.01
N VAL A 138 -15.10 5.51 -9.55
CA VAL A 138 -13.86 5.24 -8.81
C VAL A 138 -13.16 6.54 -8.46
N PHE A 139 -13.07 7.48 -9.41
CA PHE A 139 -12.46 8.80 -9.16
C PHE A 139 -13.23 9.60 -8.11
N VAL A 140 -14.56 9.55 -8.15
CA VAL A 140 -15.40 10.20 -7.12
C VAL A 140 -15.15 9.58 -5.76
N LEU A 141 -15.12 8.25 -5.65
CA LEU A 141 -14.85 7.56 -4.38
C LEU A 141 -13.43 7.85 -3.86
N MET A 142 -12.44 7.90 -4.76
CA MET A 142 -11.08 8.32 -4.39
C MET A 142 -11.08 9.75 -3.84
N GLY A 143 -11.77 10.69 -4.51
CA GLY A 143 -11.90 12.06 -4.04
C GLY A 143 -12.53 12.15 -2.65
N ILE A 144 -13.64 11.44 -2.43
CA ILE A 144 -14.29 11.34 -1.12
C ILE A 144 -13.33 10.74 -0.08
N GLY A 145 -12.62 9.65 -0.42
CA GLY A 145 -11.65 9.02 0.47
C GLY A 145 -10.51 9.97 0.87
N TYR A 146 -9.99 10.75 -0.07
CA TYR A 146 -8.98 11.77 0.23
C TYR A 146 -9.54 12.90 1.10
N LEU A 147 -10.74 13.38 0.83
CA LEU A 147 -11.38 14.41 1.67
C LEU A 147 -11.57 13.91 3.10
N LEU A 148 -12.06 12.69 3.27
CA LEU A 148 -12.22 12.06 4.58
C LEU A 148 -10.88 11.79 5.29
N HIS A 149 -9.83 11.48 4.52
CA HIS A 149 -8.50 11.27 5.09
C HIS A 149 -7.89 12.53 5.72
N PHE A 150 -8.22 13.70 5.18
CA PHE A 150 -7.79 14.99 5.74
C PHE A 150 -8.82 15.63 6.66
N ALA A 151 -9.95 14.94 6.92
CA ALA A 151 -10.93 15.43 7.87
C ALA A 151 -10.35 15.46 9.29
N PRO A 152 -10.68 16.46 10.10
CA PRO A 152 -10.26 16.52 11.50
C PRO A 152 -10.71 15.27 12.27
N ASP A 153 -9.87 14.82 13.22
CA ASP A 153 -10.16 13.63 14.05
C ASP A 153 -11.50 13.78 14.80
N ASP A 154 -11.83 15.01 15.23
CA ASP A 154 -13.10 15.33 15.90
C ASP A 154 -14.33 14.96 15.04
N TRP A 155 -14.25 15.09 13.73
CA TRP A 155 -15.32 14.69 12.81
C TRP A 155 -15.49 13.19 12.73
N GLN A 156 -14.37 12.48 12.66
CA GLN A 156 -14.39 11.02 12.66
C GLN A 156 -14.99 10.47 13.96
N ASP A 157 -14.57 11.03 15.10
CA ASP A 157 -15.10 10.68 16.40
C ASP A 157 -16.59 11.03 16.54
N ALA A 158 -17.02 12.16 16.00
CA ALA A 158 -18.44 12.55 16.01
C ALA A 158 -19.29 11.58 15.17
N CYS A 159 -18.82 11.20 13.98
CA CYS A 159 -19.47 10.20 13.15
C CYS A 159 -19.55 8.83 13.83
N CYS A 160 -18.46 8.37 14.44
CA CYS A 160 -18.43 7.12 15.20
C CYS A 160 -19.43 7.15 16.35
N ARG A 161 -19.45 8.23 17.16
CA ARG A 161 -20.42 8.40 18.24
C ARG A 161 -21.85 8.44 17.72
N GLY A 162 -22.10 9.08 16.55
CA GLY A 162 -23.40 9.09 15.90
C GLY A 162 -23.90 7.69 15.57
N VAL A 163 -23.07 6.89 14.89
CA VAL A 163 -23.39 5.50 14.54
C VAL A 163 -23.61 4.63 15.77
N VAL A 164 -22.77 4.78 16.80
CA VAL A 164 -22.92 4.02 18.06
C VAL A 164 -24.25 4.31 18.76
N ARG A 165 -24.74 5.56 18.70
CA ARG A 165 -26.01 5.99 19.31
C ARG A 165 -27.26 5.58 18.53
N LEU A 166 -27.13 5.14 17.28
CA LEU A 166 -28.27 4.67 16.51
C LEU A 166 -28.94 3.47 17.19
N PRO A 167 -30.29 3.39 17.19
CA PRO A 167 -31.00 2.21 17.59
C PRO A 167 -30.65 1.02 16.66
N LEU A 168 -30.92 -0.19 17.11
CA LEU A 168 -30.59 -1.42 16.36
C LEU A 168 -31.13 -1.37 14.92
N LEU A 169 -32.37 -0.93 14.74
CA LEU A 169 -33.00 -0.78 13.42
C LEU A 169 -32.22 0.21 12.56
N GLY A 170 -31.79 1.35 13.11
CA GLY A 170 -31.00 2.35 12.36
C GLY A 170 -29.63 1.80 11.92
N LYS A 171 -28.96 1.02 12.78
CA LYS A 171 -27.72 0.31 12.42
C LYS A 171 -27.94 -0.72 11.31
N ALA A 172 -29.02 -1.49 11.39
CA ALA A 172 -29.38 -2.46 10.38
C ALA A 172 -29.66 -1.80 9.01
N LEU A 173 -30.43 -0.72 8.99
CA LEU A 173 -30.71 0.03 7.77
C LEU A 173 -29.44 0.66 7.19
N LEU A 174 -28.57 1.22 8.02
CA LEU A 174 -27.27 1.75 7.58
C LEU A 174 -26.40 0.65 6.94
N LEU A 175 -26.34 -0.53 7.56
CA LEU A 175 -25.62 -1.67 7.04
C LEU A 175 -26.16 -2.12 5.68
N VAL A 176 -27.48 -2.26 5.55
CA VAL A 176 -28.14 -2.62 4.28
C VAL A 176 -27.86 -1.59 3.20
N ALA A 177 -27.95 -0.29 3.55
CA ALA A 177 -27.65 0.78 2.60
C ALA A 177 -26.18 0.75 2.13
N LEU A 178 -25.22 0.47 3.04
CA LEU A 178 -23.81 0.32 2.68
C LEU A 178 -23.58 -0.91 1.80
N ILE A 179 -24.19 -2.05 2.12
CA ILE A 179 -24.10 -3.26 1.28
C ILE A 179 -24.66 -2.99 -0.11
N TYR A 180 -25.83 -2.36 -0.19
CA TYR A 180 -26.45 -2.00 -1.47
C TYR A 180 -25.53 -1.07 -2.28
N LEU A 181 -24.98 -0.03 -1.64
CA LEU A 181 -24.03 0.88 -2.28
C LEU A 181 -22.79 0.14 -2.85
N VAL A 182 -22.20 -0.77 -2.07
CA VAL A 182 -21.05 -1.57 -2.52
C VAL A 182 -21.42 -2.44 -3.72
N ILE A 183 -22.61 -3.06 -3.72
CA ILE A 183 -23.08 -3.88 -4.85
C ILE A 183 -23.25 -3.01 -6.10
N GLN A 184 -23.80 -1.79 -5.99
CA GLN A 184 -24.01 -0.88 -7.13
C GLN A 184 -22.69 -0.31 -7.70
N ILE A 185 -21.65 -0.24 -6.89
CA ILE A 185 -20.32 0.26 -7.30
C ILE A 185 -19.48 -0.86 -7.91
N LYS A 186 -19.72 -2.11 -7.51
CA LYS A 186 -19.00 -3.27 -8.03
C LYS A 186 -19.29 -3.42 -9.53
N SER A 187 -18.26 -3.27 -10.37
CA SER A 187 -18.39 -3.63 -11.79
C SER A 187 -18.41 -5.15 -11.92
N SER A 188 -19.25 -5.69 -12.80
CA SER A 188 -19.43 -7.13 -13.02
C SER A 188 -18.16 -7.84 -13.53
N ASP A 189 -17.17 -7.10 -14.02
CA ASP A 189 -15.97 -7.64 -14.67
C ASP A 189 -14.70 -7.64 -13.79
N ILE A 190 -14.78 -7.13 -12.56
CA ILE A 190 -13.62 -7.14 -11.67
C ILE A 190 -13.67 -8.41 -10.83
N GLN A 191 -12.76 -9.34 -11.08
CA GLN A 191 -12.54 -10.46 -10.17
C GLN A 191 -12.23 -9.93 -8.75
N PRO A 192 -12.93 -10.40 -7.71
CA PRO A 192 -12.67 -9.97 -6.35
C PRO A 192 -11.22 -10.32 -5.99
N PHE A 193 -10.54 -9.40 -5.30
CA PHE A 193 -9.31 -9.71 -4.62
C PHE A 193 -9.62 -10.75 -3.53
N ILE A 194 -9.32 -12.00 -3.81
CA ILE A 194 -9.30 -13.06 -2.81
C ILE A 194 -7.87 -13.04 -2.24
N TYR A 195 -7.77 -12.60 -1.01
CA TYR A 195 -6.56 -12.74 -0.20
C TYR A 195 -6.57 -14.08 0.50
#